data_7fe333e33b3315afaab0fd846287e521
#
_entry.id   7fe333e33b3315afaab0fd846287e521
#
_cell.length_a   1.000
_cell.length_b   1.000
_cell.length_c   1.000
_cell.angle_alpha   90.00
_cell.angle_beta   90.00
_cell.angle_gamma   90.00
#
_symmetry.space_group_name_H-M   'P 1'
#
loop_
_entity.id
_entity.type
_entity.pdbx_description
1 polymer ?
#
loop_
_entity_poly.entity_id
_entity_poly.type
_entity_poly.pdbx_seq_one_letter_code
_entity_poly.pdbx_strand_id
1 'polypeptide(L)'
;MNTEIKDYLKGVLDRIKDYQNNASGVQHNQHIIDLPYLNEFIKIHINNLGDPFYTPKIPLDPHSFPEERKVVKLFAEFLQLDPEQIWGYCSSCGSEGNLSGVRYGREIISQKYNVPDKTKITLFYSKASHYSVPRAGDLLNIKLQSVGTNHNDEININD
;
A
#
# COMPACT_ATOMS: atom_id res chain seq x y z
N MET A 1 5.93 27.40 -21.60
CA MET A 1 4.84 26.39 -21.60
C MET A 1 3.81 26.89 -22.62
N ASN A 2 3.44 26.05 -23.59
CA ASN A 2 2.47 26.39 -24.63
C ASN A 2 1.12 26.80 -24.01
N THR A 3 0.48 27.83 -24.57
CA THR A 3 -0.81 28.36 -24.08
C THR A 3 -1.89 27.28 -24.07
N GLU A 4 -1.94 26.45 -25.09
CA GLU A 4 -2.85 25.32 -25.23
C GLU A 4 -2.74 24.30 -24.07
N ILE A 5 -1.50 24.00 -23.63
CA ILE A 5 -1.25 23.11 -22.48
C ILE A 5 -1.73 23.76 -21.19
N LYS A 6 -1.53 25.07 -21.02
CA LYS A 6 -2.00 25.79 -19.84
C LYS A 6 -3.53 25.77 -19.73
N ASP A 7 -4.21 26.05 -20.84
CA ASP A 7 -5.67 26.08 -20.89
C ASP A 7 -6.26 24.69 -20.64
N TYR A 8 -5.65 23.64 -21.21
CA TYR A 8 -6.01 22.26 -20.94
C TYR A 8 -5.85 21.91 -19.44
N LEU A 9 -4.69 22.20 -18.84
CA LEU A 9 -4.44 21.92 -17.43
C LEU A 9 -5.37 22.71 -16.50
N LYS A 10 -5.70 23.95 -16.87
CA LYS A 10 -6.69 24.75 -16.13
C LYS A 10 -8.06 24.09 -16.17
N GLY A 11 -8.52 23.65 -17.35
CA GLY A 11 -9.79 22.95 -17.48
C GLY A 11 -9.85 21.63 -16.70
N VAL A 12 -8.74 20.88 -16.63
CA VAL A 12 -8.63 19.70 -15.78
C VAL A 12 -8.75 20.06 -14.29
N LEU A 13 -8.05 21.11 -13.86
CA LEU A 13 -8.07 21.57 -12.47
C LEU A 13 -9.47 22.05 -12.05
N ASP A 14 -10.15 22.81 -12.90
CA ASP A 14 -11.49 23.32 -12.64
C ASP A 14 -12.50 22.16 -12.49
N ARG A 15 -12.40 21.15 -13.36
CA ARG A 15 -13.22 19.93 -13.26
C ARG A 15 -12.95 19.15 -11.98
N ILE A 16 -11.69 19.02 -11.55
CA ILE A 16 -11.34 18.34 -10.30
C ILE A 16 -11.88 19.07 -9.09
N LYS A 17 -11.80 20.42 -9.08
CA LYS A 17 -12.35 21.25 -8.01
C LYS A 17 -13.88 21.15 -7.93
N ASP A 18 -14.55 21.17 -9.07
CA ASP A 18 -16.00 20.96 -9.13
C ASP A 18 -16.40 19.60 -8.58
N TYR A 19 -15.68 18.55 -8.97
CA TYR A 19 -15.87 17.22 -8.41
C TYR A 19 -15.66 17.17 -6.89
N GLN A 20 -14.60 17.80 -6.36
CA GLN A 20 -14.35 17.87 -4.92
C GLN A 20 -15.48 18.57 -4.15
N ASN A 21 -16.01 19.65 -4.70
CA ASN A 21 -17.09 20.42 -4.09
C ASN A 21 -18.42 19.65 -4.06
N ASN A 22 -18.64 18.76 -5.02
CA ASN A 22 -19.89 18.03 -5.20
C ASN A 22 -19.80 16.57 -4.73
N ALA A 23 -18.60 16.06 -4.38
CA ALA A 23 -18.41 14.69 -3.93
C ALA A 23 -18.95 14.51 -2.51
N SER A 24 -19.99 13.70 -2.36
CA SER A 24 -20.50 13.25 -1.07
C SER A 24 -20.30 11.74 -0.92
N GLY A 25 -19.87 11.30 0.27
CA GLY A 25 -19.76 9.89 0.60
C GLY A 25 -18.53 9.16 0.03
N VAL A 26 -17.53 9.89 -0.46
CA VAL A 26 -16.26 9.30 -0.91
C VAL A 26 -15.33 9.13 0.28
N GLN A 27 -14.77 7.93 0.46
CA GLN A 27 -13.86 7.56 1.54
C GLN A 27 -12.45 8.15 1.36
N HIS A 28 -12.33 9.38 0.88
CA HIS A 28 -11.05 10.04 0.68
C HIS A 28 -10.98 11.28 1.57
N ASN A 29 -9.91 11.38 2.33
CA ASN A 29 -9.59 12.63 3.00
C ASN A 29 -9.19 13.66 1.93
N GLN A 30 -10.04 14.66 1.72
CA GLN A 30 -9.81 15.72 0.75
C GLN A 30 -9.11 16.94 1.37
N HIS A 31 -8.83 16.90 2.68
CA HIS A 31 -8.06 17.94 3.34
C HIS A 31 -6.57 17.73 3.08
N ILE A 32 -6.03 18.51 2.17
CA ILE A 32 -4.59 18.62 2.00
C ILE A 32 -4.08 19.58 3.06
N ILE A 33 -3.20 19.08 3.94
CA ILE A 33 -2.49 19.97 4.87
C ILE A 33 -1.50 20.77 4.03
N ASP A 34 -1.69 22.08 3.96
CA ASP A 34 -0.73 22.98 3.32
C ASP A 34 0.50 23.08 4.23
N LEU A 35 1.54 22.32 3.87
CA LEU A 35 2.83 22.40 4.53
C LEU A 35 3.72 23.34 3.72
N PRO A 36 4.17 24.48 4.28
CA PRO A 36 4.93 25.50 3.54
C PRO A 36 6.16 24.97 2.79
N TYR A 37 6.78 23.88 3.30
CA TYR A 37 7.98 23.29 2.71
C TYR A 37 7.69 22.16 1.71
N LEU A 38 6.44 21.68 1.57
CA LEU A 38 6.12 20.54 0.71
C LEU A 38 6.47 20.83 -0.76
N ASN A 39 6.25 22.06 -1.21
CA ASN A 39 6.58 22.49 -2.57
C ASN A 39 8.09 22.42 -2.91
N GLU A 40 8.95 22.48 -1.91
CA GLU A 40 10.40 22.34 -2.12
C GLU A 40 10.76 20.87 -2.33
N PHE A 41 10.12 19.94 -1.60
CA PHE A 41 10.33 18.51 -1.79
C PHE A 41 9.91 18.02 -3.18
N ILE A 42 8.84 18.58 -3.76
CA ILE A 42 8.38 18.23 -5.12
C ILE A 42 9.44 18.53 -6.20
N LYS A 43 10.37 19.46 -5.93
CA LYS A 43 11.46 19.80 -6.85
C LYS A 43 12.66 18.86 -6.76
N ILE A 44 12.69 17.99 -5.76
CA ILE A 44 13.82 17.09 -5.49
C ILE A 44 13.43 15.67 -5.91
N HIS A 45 14.27 15.06 -6.74
CA HIS A 45 14.12 13.64 -7.04
C HIS A 45 14.66 12.82 -5.89
N ILE A 46 13.77 12.16 -5.14
CA ILE A 46 14.12 11.26 -4.04
C ILE A 46 14.09 9.82 -4.58
N ASN A 47 15.16 9.09 -4.33
CA ASN A 47 15.30 7.71 -4.77
C ASN A 47 15.35 6.75 -3.58
N ASN A 48 14.24 6.09 -3.29
CA ASN A 48 14.12 5.09 -2.23
C ASN A 48 14.32 3.66 -2.78
N LEU A 49 15.39 3.45 -3.55
CA LEU A 49 15.72 2.14 -4.06
C LEU A 49 16.41 1.30 -2.98
N GLY A 50 15.75 0.25 -2.52
CA GLY A 50 16.31 -0.70 -1.57
C GLY A 50 15.42 -0.92 -0.33
N ASP A 51 16.00 -1.53 0.68
CA ASP A 51 15.32 -1.84 1.93
C ASP A 51 15.56 -0.69 2.94
N PRO A 52 14.50 -0.04 3.46
CA PRO A 52 14.64 1.08 4.40
C PRO A 52 15.33 0.69 5.71
N PHE A 53 15.31 -0.60 6.11
CA PHE A 53 15.91 -1.10 7.35
C PHE A 53 17.28 -1.75 7.16
N TYR A 54 17.58 -2.16 5.94
CA TYR A 54 18.87 -2.77 5.61
C TYR A 54 19.57 -2.01 4.51
N THR A 55 20.32 -1.00 4.89
CA THR A 55 21.08 -0.17 3.94
C THR A 55 22.55 -0.11 4.29
N PRO A 56 23.35 -1.08 3.83
CA PRO A 56 24.78 -0.86 3.74
C PRO A 56 25.00 0.11 2.58
N LYS A 57 25.36 1.36 2.86
CA LYS A 57 25.75 2.39 1.88
C LYS A 57 24.85 2.42 0.63
N ILE A 58 23.78 3.20 0.69
CA ILE A 58 22.98 3.48 -0.50
C ILE A 58 23.84 4.34 -1.43
N PRO A 59 24.12 3.87 -2.65
CA PRO A 59 24.95 4.64 -3.58
C PRO A 59 24.21 5.83 -4.20
N LEU A 60 22.92 6.04 -3.86
CA LEU A 60 22.05 7.01 -4.49
C LEU A 60 21.35 7.87 -3.44
N ASP A 61 21.97 8.98 -3.07
CA ASP A 61 21.35 10.08 -2.34
C ASP A 61 20.69 11.07 -3.36
N PRO A 62 19.61 11.76 -2.98
CA PRO A 62 18.91 11.75 -1.70
C PRO A 62 17.85 10.65 -1.58
N HIS A 63 17.64 10.17 -0.37
CA HIS A 63 16.59 9.21 -0.02
C HIS A 63 15.84 9.63 1.25
N SER A 64 14.63 9.10 1.48
CA SER A 64 13.79 9.36 2.66
C SER A 64 13.66 8.16 3.61
N PHE A 65 14.59 7.22 3.59
CA PHE A 65 14.54 6.03 4.45
C PHE A 65 14.51 6.33 5.96
N PRO A 66 15.23 7.36 6.49
CA PRO A 66 15.07 7.70 7.90
C PRO A 66 13.64 8.07 8.29
N GLU A 67 12.95 8.80 7.44
CA GLU A 67 11.55 9.22 7.62
C GLU A 67 10.61 8.03 7.47
N GLU A 68 10.83 7.19 6.48
CA GLU A 68 10.06 5.96 6.26
C GLU A 68 10.15 5.02 7.48
N ARG A 69 11.36 4.80 8.03
CA ARG A 69 11.53 4.03 9.26
C ARG A 69 10.75 4.60 10.44
N LYS A 70 10.71 5.94 10.59
CA LYS A 70 9.91 6.58 11.66
C LYS A 70 8.43 6.29 11.50
N VAL A 71 7.90 6.34 10.28
CA VAL A 71 6.50 6.03 9.98
C VAL A 71 6.21 4.57 10.31
N VAL A 72 7.04 3.63 9.87
CA VAL A 72 6.86 2.20 10.14
C VAL A 72 6.89 1.91 11.66
N LYS A 73 7.85 2.51 12.39
CA LYS A 73 7.93 2.36 13.86
C LYS A 73 6.71 2.96 14.57
N LEU A 74 6.22 4.11 14.13
CA LEU A 74 4.98 4.71 14.67
C LEU A 74 3.77 3.77 14.49
N PHE A 75 3.62 3.15 13.33
CA PHE A 75 2.55 2.18 13.10
C PHE A 75 2.74 0.90 13.93
N ALA A 76 3.98 0.46 14.17
CA ALA A 76 4.25 -0.64 15.08
C ALA A 76 3.71 -0.37 16.49
N GLU A 77 3.96 0.84 17.02
CA GLU A 77 3.43 1.26 18.33
C GLU A 77 1.90 1.23 18.36
N PHE A 78 1.21 1.76 17.33
CA PHE A 78 -0.24 1.67 17.22
C PHE A 78 -0.77 0.23 17.21
N LEU A 79 -0.02 -0.68 16.60
CA LEU A 79 -0.35 -2.10 16.53
C LEU A 79 0.13 -2.90 17.76
N GLN A 80 0.71 -2.25 18.78
CA GLN A 80 1.27 -2.86 19.98
C GLN A 80 2.38 -3.89 19.67
N LEU A 81 3.15 -3.63 18.62
CA LEU A 81 4.33 -4.40 18.23
C LEU A 81 5.59 -3.71 18.75
N ASP A 82 6.66 -4.49 18.95
CA ASP A 82 7.97 -3.92 19.32
C ASP A 82 8.60 -3.19 18.13
N PRO A 83 8.77 -1.84 18.21
CA PRO A 83 9.33 -1.06 17.10
C PRO A 83 10.76 -1.41 16.73
N GLU A 84 11.50 -2.11 17.62
CA GLU A 84 12.88 -2.54 17.36
C GLU A 84 12.96 -3.93 16.69
N GLN A 85 11.86 -4.67 16.67
CA GLN A 85 11.76 -6.00 16.05
C GLN A 85 10.85 -6.03 14.82
N ILE A 86 10.58 -4.87 14.23
CA ILE A 86 9.71 -4.76 13.08
C ILE A 86 10.52 -4.50 11.81
N TRP A 87 10.04 -5.05 10.73
CA TRP A 87 10.41 -4.67 9.37
C TRP A 87 9.16 -4.23 8.60
N GLY A 88 9.31 -3.26 7.74
CA GLY A 88 8.24 -2.77 6.88
C GLY A 88 8.70 -1.67 5.94
N TYR A 89 7.82 -1.23 5.09
CA TYR A 89 8.05 -0.11 4.17
C TYR A 89 6.73 0.61 3.86
N CYS A 90 6.81 1.83 3.37
CA CYS A 90 5.65 2.58 2.91
C CYS A 90 5.36 2.25 1.45
N SER A 91 4.24 1.56 1.20
CA SER A 91 3.80 1.24 -0.17
C SER A 91 3.15 2.45 -0.86
N SER A 92 3.11 2.43 -2.18
CA SER A 92 2.48 3.49 -2.98
C SER A 92 0.95 3.52 -2.84
N CYS A 93 0.34 2.38 -2.52
CA CYS A 93 -1.11 2.24 -2.32
C CYS A 93 -1.46 0.94 -1.59
N GLY A 94 -2.73 0.83 -1.15
CA GLY A 94 -3.23 -0.36 -0.47
C GLY A 94 -3.14 -1.64 -1.30
N SER A 95 -3.26 -1.56 -2.62
CA SER A 95 -3.13 -2.74 -3.50
C SER A 95 -1.71 -3.30 -3.51
N GLU A 96 -0.70 -2.45 -3.48
CA GLU A 96 0.69 -2.86 -3.34
C GLU A 96 0.95 -3.45 -1.95
N GLY A 97 0.41 -2.83 -0.90
CA GLY A 97 0.47 -3.36 0.46
C GLY A 97 -0.14 -4.76 0.56
N ASN A 98 -1.32 -4.98 -0.03
CA ASN A 98 -1.97 -6.30 -0.08
C ASN A 98 -1.13 -7.32 -0.86
N LEU A 99 -0.57 -6.94 -2.02
CA LEU A 99 0.31 -7.82 -2.79
C LEU A 99 1.53 -8.24 -1.98
N SER A 100 2.16 -7.31 -1.30
CA SER A 100 3.32 -7.56 -0.46
C SER A 100 2.98 -8.43 0.74
N GLY A 101 1.86 -8.16 1.43
CA GLY A 101 1.39 -8.97 2.55
C GLY A 101 1.13 -10.42 2.15
N VAL A 102 0.44 -10.65 1.03
CA VAL A 102 0.19 -11.99 0.49
C VAL A 102 1.51 -12.69 0.10
N ARG A 103 2.44 -11.95 -0.52
CA ARG A 103 3.76 -12.47 -0.88
C ARG A 103 4.54 -12.93 0.36
N TYR A 104 4.65 -12.08 1.38
CA TYR A 104 5.37 -12.44 2.61
C TYR A 104 4.69 -13.58 3.35
N GLY A 105 3.36 -13.58 3.45
CA GLY A 105 2.60 -14.68 4.02
C GLY A 105 2.90 -16.01 3.33
N ARG A 106 2.93 -16.01 2.00
CA ARG A 106 3.30 -17.19 1.20
C ARG A 106 4.72 -17.68 1.52
N GLU A 107 5.71 -16.75 1.57
CA GLU A 107 7.10 -17.12 1.87
C GLU A 107 7.23 -17.71 3.27
N ILE A 108 6.60 -17.09 4.27
CA ILE A 108 6.61 -17.57 5.66
C ILE A 108 6.01 -18.97 5.77
N ILE A 109 4.85 -19.21 5.15
CA ILE A 109 4.19 -20.53 5.14
C ILE A 109 5.06 -21.56 4.44
N SER A 110 5.62 -21.21 3.27
CA SER A 110 6.51 -22.07 2.52
C SER A 110 7.71 -22.53 3.34
N GLN A 111 8.35 -21.60 4.05
CA GLN A 111 9.51 -21.90 4.90
C GLN A 111 9.11 -22.69 6.15
N LYS A 112 8.09 -22.22 6.87
CA LYS A 112 7.65 -22.80 8.15
C LYS A 112 7.22 -24.27 8.01
N TYR A 113 6.56 -24.62 6.92
CA TYR A 113 6.00 -25.94 6.70
C TYR A 113 6.77 -26.75 5.63
N ASN A 114 7.93 -26.25 5.17
CA ASN A 114 8.76 -26.86 4.12
C ASN A 114 7.94 -27.23 2.87
N VAL A 115 7.19 -26.26 2.35
CA VAL A 115 6.39 -26.37 1.12
C VAL A 115 7.12 -25.67 -0.03
N PRO A 116 8.03 -26.35 -0.74
CA PRO A 116 8.81 -25.71 -1.82
C PRO A 116 7.93 -25.34 -3.03
N ASP A 117 6.90 -26.11 -3.28
CA ASP A 117 5.91 -25.84 -4.33
C ASP A 117 4.84 -24.88 -3.80
N LYS A 118 5.04 -23.60 -4.03
CA LYS A 118 4.17 -22.52 -3.55
C LYS A 118 2.77 -22.54 -4.16
N THR A 119 2.55 -23.28 -5.26
CA THR A 119 1.22 -23.47 -5.86
C THR A 119 0.30 -24.32 -4.99
N LYS A 120 0.87 -25.06 -4.03
CA LYS A 120 0.11 -25.83 -3.04
C LYS A 120 -0.41 -25.00 -1.85
N ILE A 121 0.00 -23.73 -1.77
CA ILE A 121 -0.49 -22.81 -0.74
C ILE A 121 -1.83 -22.26 -1.23
N THR A 122 -2.79 -22.17 -0.31
CA THR A 122 -4.12 -21.60 -0.60
C THR A 122 -4.29 -20.31 0.16
N LEU A 123 -4.72 -19.26 -0.53
CA LEU A 123 -5.18 -18.00 0.06
C LEU A 123 -6.69 -18.06 0.24
N PHE A 124 -7.12 -18.11 1.49
CA PHE A 124 -8.53 -17.93 1.85
C PHE A 124 -8.83 -16.45 1.98
N TYR A 125 -9.90 -15.99 1.38
CA TYR A 125 -10.30 -14.58 1.46
C TYR A 125 -11.81 -14.44 1.53
N SER A 126 -12.29 -13.41 2.22
CA SER A 126 -13.72 -13.09 2.30
C SER A 126 -14.24 -12.59 0.96
N LYS A 127 -15.47 -12.95 0.60
CA LYS A 127 -16.18 -12.35 -0.55
C LYS A 127 -16.33 -10.83 -0.45
N ALA A 128 -16.30 -10.28 0.77
CA ALA A 128 -16.31 -8.83 1.02
C ALA A 128 -14.92 -8.20 0.95
N SER A 129 -13.85 -8.99 0.75
CA SER A 129 -12.49 -8.44 0.62
C SER A 129 -12.36 -7.54 -0.60
N HIS A 130 -11.57 -6.49 -0.46
CA HIS A 130 -11.21 -5.65 -1.60
C HIS A 130 -10.59 -6.49 -2.73
N TYR A 131 -10.92 -6.18 -3.97
CA TYR A 131 -10.51 -6.94 -5.16
C TYR A 131 -9.00 -7.17 -5.29
N SER A 132 -8.18 -6.32 -4.68
CA SER A 132 -6.71 -6.44 -4.71
C SER A 132 -6.21 -7.68 -3.97
N VAL A 133 -6.98 -8.24 -3.02
CA VAL A 133 -6.59 -9.46 -2.27
C VAL A 133 -6.60 -10.69 -3.17
N PRO A 134 -7.72 -11.08 -3.81
CA PRO A 134 -7.70 -12.20 -4.76
C PRO A 134 -6.78 -11.92 -5.96
N ARG A 135 -6.69 -10.67 -6.44
CA ARG A 135 -5.77 -10.32 -7.52
C ARG A 135 -4.30 -10.53 -7.13
N ALA A 136 -3.93 -10.27 -5.88
CA ALA A 136 -2.57 -10.55 -5.39
C ALA A 136 -2.28 -12.06 -5.41
N GLY A 137 -3.25 -12.89 -5.00
CA GLY A 137 -3.10 -14.35 -5.06
C GLY A 137 -2.96 -14.87 -6.49
N ASP A 138 -3.74 -14.34 -7.42
CA ASP A 138 -3.65 -14.67 -8.86
C ASP A 138 -2.27 -14.31 -9.43
N LEU A 139 -1.81 -13.06 -9.21
CA LEU A 139 -0.50 -12.60 -9.66
C LEU A 139 0.66 -13.42 -9.08
N LEU A 140 0.50 -13.95 -7.89
CA LEU A 140 1.50 -14.77 -7.21
C LEU A 140 1.35 -16.27 -7.48
N ASN A 141 0.40 -16.66 -8.33
CA ASN A 141 0.09 -18.05 -8.66
C ASN A 141 -0.18 -18.90 -7.39
N ILE A 142 -1.00 -18.36 -6.48
CA ILE A 142 -1.47 -19.03 -5.27
C ILE A 142 -2.89 -19.53 -5.52
N LYS A 143 -3.23 -20.73 -5.04
CA LYS A 143 -4.60 -21.21 -5.09
C LYS A 143 -5.53 -20.28 -4.32
N LEU A 144 -6.66 -19.88 -4.92
CA LEU A 144 -7.63 -18.98 -4.32
C LEU A 144 -8.86 -19.75 -3.84
N GLN A 145 -9.30 -19.44 -2.62
CA GLN A 145 -10.53 -19.98 -2.06
C GLN A 145 -11.32 -18.85 -1.41
N SER A 146 -12.46 -18.49 -2.00
CA SER A 146 -13.36 -17.52 -1.38
C SER A 146 -14.18 -18.17 -0.28
N VAL A 147 -14.36 -17.44 0.81
CA VAL A 147 -15.21 -17.81 1.94
C VAL A 147 -16.41 -16.86 1.97
N GLY A 148 -17.60 -17.39 2.21
CA GLY A 148 -18.82 -16.62 2.35
C GLY A 148 -18.77 -15.65 3.52
N THR A 149 -19.73 -14.72 3.54
CA THR A 149 -19.92 -13.77 4.64
C THR A 149 -21.32 -13.93 5.23
N ASN A 150 -21.45 -13.59 6.50
CA ASN A 150 -22.73 -13.44 7.15
C ASN A 150 -23.39 -12.09 6.76
N HIS A 151 -24.53 -11.77 7.35
CA HIS A 151 -25.29 -10.53 7.09
C HIS A 151 -24.56 -9.23 7.54
N ASN A 152 -23.49 -9.35 8.34
CA ASN A 152 -22.65 -8.23 8.79
C ASN A 152 -21.35 -8.13 7.98
N ASP A 153 -21.22 -8.83 6.84
CA ASP A 153 -20.00 -8.92 6.03
C ASP A 153 -18.79 -9.56 6.76
N GLU A 154 -19.01 -10.22 7.90
CA GLU A 154 -17.98 -10.98 8.59
C GLU A 154 -17.80 -12.35 7.93
N ILE A 155 -16.57 -12.88 7.97
CA ILE A 155 -16.29 -14.22 7.43
C ILE A 155 -17.18 -15.27 8.09
N ASN A 156 -17.87 -16.06 7.28
CA ASN A 156 -18.64 -17.20 7.78
C ASN A 156 -17.70 -18.40 7.99
N ILE A 157 -17.31 -18.66 9.21
CA ILE A 157 -16.39 -19.74 9.57
C ILE A 157 -16.97 -21.16 9.37
N ASN A 158 -18.25 -21.27 9.05
CA ASN A 158 -18.92 -22.54 8.79
C ASN A 158 -19.09 -22.84 7.28
N ASP A 159 -18.53 -21.98 6.41
CA ASP A 159 -18.65 -22.09 4.95
C ASP A 159 -17.49 -22.89 4.27
#